data_edaf6f94ed27241738e1f2be083296df
#
_entry.id   edaf6f94ed27241738e1f2be083296df
#
_cell.length_a   1.000
_cell.length_b   1.000
_cell.length_c   1.000
_cell.angle_alpha   90.00
_cell.angle_beta   90.00
_cell.angle_gamma   90.00
#
_symmetry.space_group_name_H-M   'P 1'
#
loop_
_entity.id
_entity.type
_entity.pdbx_description
1 polymer ?
#
loop_
_entity_poly.entity_id
_entity_poly.type
_entity_poly.pdbx_seq_one_letter_code
_entity_poly.pdbx_strand_id
1 'polypeptide(L)'
;MKKFLALLLALTMALSLVACGKDNNANTGDDANTGDDAKTYKVAMICDSSINDGGWGAACYNAMVKAAETKGWTTDVTDSISQDQYYDSIAAYCALGYDMI
;
A
#
# COMPACT_ATOMS: atom_id res chain seq x y z
N MET A 1 -4.26 47.06 -26.36
CA MET A 1 -5.38 46.24 -25.88
C MET A 1 -5.27 44.77 -26.27
N LYS A 2 -4.95 44.43 -27.50
CA LYS A 2 -4.84 43.01 -27.91
C LYS A 2 -3.78 42.20 -27.20
N LYS A 3 -2.66 42.80 -26.80
CA LYS A 3 -1.57 42.17 -26.09
C LYS A 3 -1.90 41.88 -24.62
N PHE A 4 -2.69 42.73 -23.98
CA PHE A 4 -3.14 42.56 -22.60
C PHE A 4 -4.20 41.45 -22.49
N LEU A 5 -5.06 41.34 -23.50
CA LEU A 5 -6.08 40.31 -23.53
C LEU A 5 -5.47 38.89 -23.65
N ALA A 6 -4.42 38.77 -24.47
CA ALA A 6 -3.70 37.50 -24.61
C ALA A 6 -2.97 37.10 -23.33
N LEU A 7 -2.40 38.05 -22.61
CA LEU A 7 -1.72 37.81 -21.34
C LEU A 7 -2.69 37.38 -20.25
N LEU A 8 -3.87 38.00 -20.22
CA LEU A 8 -4.93 37.68 -19.27
C LEU A 8 -5.49 36.31 -19.52
N LEU A 9 -5.64 35.90 -20.79
CA LEU A 9 -6.10 34.58 -21.17
C LEU A 9 -5.09 33.46 -20.82
N ALA A 10 -3.81 33.75 -21.00
CA ALA A 10 -2.75 32.82 -20.62
C ALA A 10 -2.66 32.61 -19.10
N LEU A 11 -2.90 33.68 -18.34
CA LEU A 11 -2.89 33.59 -16.88
C LEU A 11 -4.07 32.81 -16.33
N THR A 12 -5.23 32.91 -16.94
CA THR A 12 -6.42 32.12 -16.54
C THR A 12 -6.28 30.63 -16.85
N MET A 13 -5.60 30.29 -17.94
CA MET A 13 -5.32 28.88 -18.26
C MET A 13 -4.30 28.26 -17.31
N ALA A 14 -3.31 29.00 -16.88
CA ALA A 14 -2.33 28.51 -15.91
C ALA A 14 -2.95 28.24 -14.53
N LEU A 15 -3.91 29.06 -14.10
CA LEU A 15 -4.64 28.87 -12.87
C LEU A 15 -5.60 27.66 -12.92
N SER A 16 -6.18 27.37 -14.07
CA SER A 16 -7.08 26.22 -14.24
C SER A 16 -6.34 24.87 -14.20
N LEU A 17 -5.10 24.83 -14.66
CA LEU A 17 -4.26 23.62 -14.58
C LEU A 17 -3.84 23.29 -13.15
N VAL A 18 -3.58 24.31 -12.33
CA VAL A 18 -3.24 24.11 -10.91
C VAL A 18 -4.45 23.62 -10.12
N ALA A 19 -5.65 24.11 -10.45
CA ALA A 19 -6.87 23.64 -9.79
C ALA A 19 -7.22 22.18 -10.14
N CYS A 20 -7.00 21.77 -11.39
CA CYS A 20 -7.22 20.39 -11.81
C CYS A 20 -6.22 19.41 -11.14
N GLY A 21 -4.98 19.82 -10.92
CA GLY A 21 -4.01 18.99 -10.23
C GLY A 21 -4.33 18.76 -8.76
N LYS A 22 -5.00 19.70 -8.14
CA LYS A 22 -5.36 19.62 -6.73
C LYS A 22 -6.57 18.72 -6.48
N ASP A 23 -7.51 18.70 -7.40
CA ASP A 23 -8.71 17.86 -7.28
C ASP A 23 -8.39 16.37 -7.53
N ASN A 24 -7.42 16.07 -8.36
CA ASN A 24 -7.00 14.70 -8.60
C ASN A 24 -6.27 14.09 -7.39
N ASN A 25 -5.58 14.89 -6.61
CA ASN A 25 -4.91 14.41 -5.42
C ASN A 25 -5.88 14.09 -4.28
N ALA A 26 -7.04 14.68 -4.25
CA ALA A 26 -8.04 14.44 -3.22
C ALA A 26 -8.79 13.11 -3.40
N ASN A 27 -8.79 12.55 -4.61
CA ASN A 27 -9.59 11.38 -4.94
C ASN A 27 -8.85 10.04 -4.87
N THR A 28 -7.55 10.06 -4.90
CA THR A 28 -6.74 8.84 -4.85
C THR A 28 -6.04 8.78 -3.50
N GLY A 29 -6.59 8.04 -2.58
CA GLY A 29 -5.90 7.69 -1.34
C GLY A 29 -4.53 7.06 -1.55
N ASP A 30 -4.25 6.63 -2.74
CA ASP A 30 -2.95 6.10 -3.17
C ASP A 30 -1.83 7.14 -3.13
N ASP A 31 -2.14 8.41 -3.32
CA ASP A 31 -1.14 9.47 -3.29
C ASP A 31 -0.62 9.75 -1.88
N ALA A 32 -1.32 9.30 -0.87
CA ALA A 32 -0.83 9.31 0.50
C ALA A 32 0.46 8.49 0.65
N ASN A 33 0.71 7.57 -0.27
CA ASN A 33 1.92 6.75 -0.28
C ASN A 33 3.14 7.45 -0.87
N THR A 34 2.94 8.56 -1.54
CA THR A 34 4.03 9.36 -2.12
C THR A 34 4.47 10.50 -1.22
N GLY A 35 3.82 10.67 -0.08
CA GLY A 35 4.21 11.63 0.93
C GLY A 35 5.54 11.29 1.60
N ASP A 36 6.17 12.28 2.17
CA ASP A 36 7.43 12.15 2.89
C ASP A 36 7.34 11.24 4.12
N ASP A 37 6.14 10.96 4.57
CA ASP A 37 5.83 10.06 5.69
C ASP A 37 5.36 8.70 5.16
N ALA A 38 6.20 7.97 4.45
CA ALA A 38 5.91 6.60 4.06
C ALA A 38 5.75 5.73 5.31
N LYS A 39 4.51 5.45 5.69
CA LYS A 39 4.20 4.58 6.81
C LYS A 39 4.77 3.19 6.55
N THR A 40 5.57 2.69 7.47
CA THR A 40 6.00 1.30 7.47
C THR A 40 4.88 0.42 8.01
N TYR A 41 4.39 -0.48 7.17
CA TYR A 41 3.36 -1.45 7.56
C TYR A 41 3.98 -2.75 8.05
N LYS A 42 3.27 -3.41 8.95
CA LYS A 42 3.56 -4.76 9.42
C LYS A 42 2.54 -5.71 8.80
N VAL A 43 3.01 -6.64 8.00
CA VAL A 43 2.17 -7.57 7.24
C VAL A 43 2.48 -8.99 7.68
N ALA A 44 1.46 -9.76 8.00
CA ALA A 44 1.60 -11.17 8.35
C ALA A 44 0.85 -12.06 7.36
N MET A 45 1.31 -13.28 7.22
CA MET A 45 0.65 -14.33 6.46
C MET A 45 0.42 -15.55 7.36
N ILE A 46 -0.74 -16.15 7.22
CA ILE A 46 -1.09 -17.40 7.89
C ILE A 46 -1.47 -18.42 6.82
N CYS A 47 -0.93 -19.61 6.88
CA CYS A 47 -1.30 -20.67 5.96
C CYS A 47 -1.20 -22.07 6.58
N ASP A 48 -1.97 -23.00 6.02
CA ASP A 48 -1.98 -24.40 6.39
C ASP A 48 -0.84 -25.20 5.74
N SER A 49 -0.29 -24.70 4.65
CA SER A 49 0.83 -25.30 3.95
C SER A 49 2.16 -24.69 4.35
N SER A 50 3.24 -25.41 4.08
CA SER A 50 4.59 -24.89 4.31
C SER A 50 4.94 -23.81 3.29
N ILE A 51 5.65 -22.78 3.74
CA ILE A 51 6.25 -21.78 2.84
C ILE A 51 7.37 -22.35 1.97
N ASN A 52 7.78 -23.58 2.22
CA ASN A 52 8.79 -24.31 1.45
C ASN A 52 8.20 -25.45 0.61
N ASP A 53 6.89 -25.44 0.38
CA ASP A 53 6.18 -26.51 -0.32
C ASP A 53 6.40 -26.51 -1.84
N GLY A 54 7.01 -25.47 -2.40
CA GLY A 54 7.16 -25.29 -3.85
C GLY A 54 5.84 -25.01 -4.57
N GLY A 55 4.76 -24.76 -3.85
CA GLY A 55 3.42 -24.52 -4.35
C GLY A 55 2.81 -23.21 -3.85
N TRP A 56 1.58 -23.27 -3.36
CA TRP A 56 0.81 -22.12 -2.93
C TRP A 56 1.45 -21.36 -1.76
N GLY A 57 1.89 -22.09 -0.73
CA GLY A 57 2.52 -21.47 0.44
C GLY A 57 3.76 -20.69 0.06
N ALA A 58 4.65 -21.32 -0.71
CA ALA A 58 5.87 -20.69 -1.21
C ALA A 58 5.56 -19.49 -2.12
N ALA A 59 4.61 -19.60 -3.04
CA ALA A 59 4.26 -18.54 -3.98
C ALA A 59 3.70 -17.31 -3.25
N CYS A 60 2.77 -17.50 -2.33
CA CYS A 60 2.17 -16.42 -1.55
C CYS A 60 3.20 -15.74 -0.64
N TYR A 61 4.01 -16.51 0.05
CA TYR A 61 5.06 -16.00 0.91
C TYR A 61 6.06 -15.14 0.13
N ASN A 62 6.58 -15.65 -0.97
CA ASN A 62 7.54 -14.92 -1.80
C ASN A 62 6.95 -13.63 -2.38
N ALA A 63 5.68 -13.66 -2.78
CA ALA A 63 4.98 -12.47 -3.27
C ALA A 63 4.84 -11.40 -2.18
N MET A 64 4.47 -11.80 -0.97
CA MET A 64 4.37 -10.91 0.19
C MET A 64 5.73 -10.28 0.51
N VAL A 65 6.76 -11.08 0.63
CA VAL A 65 8.12 -10.60 0.95
C VAL A 65 8.61 -9.62 -0.11
N LYS A 66 8.48 -9.96 -1.39
CA LYS A 66 8.88 -9.09 -2.49
C LYS A 66 8.14 -7.75 -2.49
N ALA A 67 6.85 -7.76 -2.25
CA ALA A 67 6.06 -6.54 -2.14
C ALA A 67 6.51 -5.68 -0.95
N ALA A 68 6.74 -6.31 0.18
CA ALA A 68 7.20 -5.65 1.39
C ALA A 68 8.60 -5.03 1.23
N GLU A 69 9.53 -5.74 0.62
CA GLU A 69 10.87 -5.21 0.33
C GLU A 69 10.81 -3.96 -0.55
N THR A 70 9.96 -3.96 -1.57
CA THR A 70 9.77 -2.81 -2.45
C THR A 70 9.25 -1.59 -1.71
N LYS A 71 8.46 -1.79 -0.68
CA LYS A 71 7.79 -0.73 0.09
C LYS A 71 8.44 -0.44 1.46
N GLY A 72 9.44 -1.19 1.84
CA GLY A 72 10.07 -1.07 3.16
C GLY A 72 9.17 -1.53 4.31
N TRP A 73 8.28 -2.49 4.08
CA TRP A 73 7.40 -3.04 5.11
C TRP A 73 8.04 -4.22 5.84
N THR A 74 7.57 -4.47 7.05
CA THR A 74 7.96 -5.65 7.83
C THR A 74 7.01 -6.81 7.58
N THR A 75 7.54 -8.01 7.42
CA THR A 75 6.74 -9.22 7.22
C THR A 75 6.99 -10.27 8.30
N ASP A 76 5.97 -11.08 8.54
CA ASP A 76 6.06 -12.29 9.35
C ASP A 76 5.14 -13.36 8.77
N VAL A 77 5.35 -14.61 9.16
CA VAL A 77 4.55 -15.73 8.68
C VAL A 77 4.37 -16.78 9.77
N THR A 78 3.17 -17.34 9.82
CA THR A 78 2.86 -18.56 10.56
C THR A 78 2.33 -19.58 9.56
N ASP A 79 3.15 -20.55 9.24
CA ASP A 79 2.84 -21.58 8.25
C ASP A 79 2.65 -22.95 8.88
N SER A 80 2.18 -23.92 8.08
CA SER A 80 2.02 -25.33 8.50
C SER A 80 1.11 -25.51 9.71
N ILE A 81 0.09 -24.67 9.85
CA ILE A 81 -0.88 -24.76 10.94
C ILE A 81 -2.23 -25.28 10.45
N SER A 82 -2.98 -25.90 11.35
CA SER A 82 -4.33 -26.35 11.07
C SER A 82 -5.36 -25.22 11.16
N GLN A 83 -6.51 -25.37 10.51
CA GLN A 83 -7.54 -24.33 10.44
C GLN A 83 -8.09 -23.91 11.80
N ASP A 84 -8.11 -24.80 12.76
CA ASP A 84 -8.52 -24.50 14.13
C ASP A 84 -7.58 -23.54 14.85
N GLN A 85 -6.34 -23.43 14.40
CA GLN A 85 -5.35 -22.49 14.95
C GLN A 85 -5.38 -21.12 14.28
N TYR A 86 -6.13 -20.93 13.21
CA TYR A 86 -6.18 -19.65 12.49
C TYR A 86 -6.65 -18.49 13.36
N TYR A 87 -7.70 -18.70 14.13
CA TYR A 87 -8.24 -17.66 14.98
C TYR A 87 -7.20 -17.14 15.99
N ASP A 88 -6.53 -18.04 16.67
CA ASP A 88 -5.55 -17.69 17.67
C ASP A 88 -4.31 -16.99 17.04
N SER A 89 -3.90 -17.45 15.87
CA SER A 89 -2.80 -16.83 15.11
C SER A 89 -3.16 -15.42 14.65
N ILE A 90 -4.36 -15.21 14.13
CA ILE A 90 -4.86 -13.89 13.74
C ILE A 90 -4.92 -12.96 14.96
N ALA A 91 -5.50 -13.43 16.05
CA ALA A 91 -5.60 -12.67 17.29
C ALA A 91 -4.24 -12.25 17.83
N ALA A 92 -3.24 -13.14 17.74
CA ALA A 92 -1.88 -12.85 18.14
C ALA A 92 -1.25 -11.73 17.29
N TYR A 93 -1.40 -11.79 15.98
CA TYR A 93 -0.89 -10.74 15.10
C TYR A 93 -1.61 -9.40 15.30
N CYS A 94 -2.92 -9.42 15.54
CA CYS A 94 -3.67 -8.23 15.90
C CYS A 94 -3.14 -7.60 17.20
N ALA A 95 -2.88 -8.42 18.21
CA ALA A 95 -2.34 -7.97 19.50
C ALA A 95 -0.91 -7.38 19.35
N LEU A 96 -0.13 -7.87 18.41
CA LEU A 96 1.20 -7.35 18.07
C LEU A 96 1.16 -6.09 17.20
N GLY A 97 -0.03 -5.62 16.82
CA GLY A 97 -0.20 -4.40 16.04
C GLY A 97 0.15 -4.56 14.56
N TYR A 98 -0.10 -5.73 13.98
CA TYR A 98 0.02 -5.91 12.54
C TYR A 98 -1.10 -5.17 11.81
N ASP A 99 -0.76 -4.54 10.71
CA ASP A 99 -1.69 -3.71 9.91
C ASP A 99 -2.49 -4.55 8.91
N MET A 100 -1.93 -5.68 8.48
CA MET A 100 -2.53 -6.59 7.51
C MET A 100 -2.18 -8.04 7.87
N ILE A 101 -3.19 -8.91 7.79
CA ILE A 101 -3.04 -10.35 7.99
C ILE A 101 -3.78 -11.09 6.88
#